data_8ab515324cb9aa196fd52b2dad1a216a
#
_entry.id   8ab515324cb9aa196fd52b2dad1a216a
#
_cell.length_a   1.000
_cell.length_b   1.000
_cell.length_c   1.000
_cell.angle_alpha   90.00
_cell.angle_beta   90.00
_cell.angle_gamma   90.00
#
_symmetry.space_group_name_H-M   'P 1'
#
loop_
_entity.id
_entity.type
_entity.pdbx_description
1 polymer ?
#
loop_
_entity_poly.entity_id
_entity_poly.type
_entity_poly.pdbx_seq_one_letter_code
_entity_poly.pdbx_strand_id
1 'polypeptide(L)'
;MPKLNAGMTSLVMFLIAAAPSSYYQLADESVLQAVPCTYLGAQGLFTAIIVALVSVEVTRFCQTKGITIKMPDGVPPFLSETFGAIVPMLANILIFFGGNLLIQMIDPTLSIPSVIEKLLAAPLSVAVDSVPGALLICFMTLLFWCFGVHGNMIVMPITAPVTLAAFAANASLYAAGQPLEFHPVLMSMVINLIGGTGNTF
;
A
#
# COMPACT_ATOMS: atom_id res chain seq x y z
N MET A 1 13.26 9.37 14.31
CA MET A 1 13.02 7.93 14.28
C MET A 1 14.03 7.27 13.33
N PRO A 2 14.73 6.21 13.71
CA PRO A 2 15.59 5.46 12.79
C PRO A 2 14.77 4.96 11.61
N LYS A 3 15.31 5.06 10.40
CA LYS A 3 14.59 4.69 9.15
C LYS A 3 14.11 3.24 9.15
N LEU A 4 14.91 2.35 9.74
CA LEU A 4 14.57 0.93 9.87
C LEU A 4 13.31 0.72 10.73
N ASN A 5 13.23 1.38 11.88
CA ASN A 5 12.08 1.26 12.79
C ASN A 5 10.79 1.79 12.13
N ALA A 6 10.89 2.86 11.31
CA ALA A 6 9.77 3.36 10.54
C ALA A 6 9.25 2.31 9.55
N GLY A 7 10.15 1.68 8.80
CA GLY A 7 9.79 0.63 7.84
C GLY A 7 9.17 -0.60 8.51
N MET A 8 9.76 -1.06 9.61
CA MET A 8 9.23 -2.21 10.36
C MET A 8 7.86 -1.93 10.96
N THR A 9 7.67 -0.74 11.55
CA THR A 9 6.35 -0.32 12.07
C THR A 9 5.32 -0.30 10.94
N SER A 10 5.65 0.28 9.80
CA SER A 10 4.74 0.35 8.65
C SER A 10 4.37 -1.04 8.13
N LEU A 11 5.32 -1.96 8.07
CA LEU A 11 5.07 -3.35 7.68
C LEU A 11 4.11 -4.06 8.64
N VAL A 12 4.35 -3.94 9.94
CA VAL A 12 3.48 -4.56 10.96
C VAL A 12 2.07 -3.97 10.89
N MET A 13 1.96 -2.64 10.76
CA MET A 13 0.65 -1.98 10.64
C MET A 13 -0.08 -2.37 9.35
N PHE A 14 0.66 -2.55 8.25
CA PHE A 14 0.08 -3.05 7.00
C PHE A 14 -0.49 -4.47 7.18
N LEU A 15 0.23 -5.38 7.82
CA LEU A 15 -0.27 -6.72 8.08
C LEU A 15 -1.50 -6.72 8.99
N ILE A 16 -1.53 -5.87 10.02
CA ILE A 16 -2.69 -5.72 10.91
C ILE A 16 -3.91 -5.16 10.15
N ALA A 17 -3.70 -4.21 9.25
CA ALA A 17 -4.77 -3.60 8.47
C ALA A 17 -5.28 -4.50 7.34
N ALA A 18 -4.36 -5.15 6.61
CA ALA A 18 -4.65 -5.84 5.34
C ALA A 18 -4.97 -7.33 5.51
N ALA A 19 -4.56 -7.94 6.63
CA ALA A 19 -4.66 -9.38 6.83
C ALA A 19 -5.23 -9.73 8.22
N PRO A 20 -6.39 -9.17 8.63
CA PRO A 20 -7.02 -9.57 9.87
C PRO A 20 -7.43 -11.04 9.79
N SER A 21 -7.17 -11.79 10.88
CA SER A 21 -7.62 -13.17 10.94
C SER A 21 -9.15 -13.26 10.87
N SER A 22 -9.66 -14.14 10.05
CA SER A 22 -11.09 -14.35 9.85
C SER A 22 -11.45 -15.82 10.04
N TYR A 23 -12.69 -16.09 10.46
CA TYR A 23 -13.20 -17.44 10.62
C TYR A 23 -13.97 -17.82 9.36
N TYR A 24 -13.60 -18.93 8.77
CA TYR A 24 -14.24 -19.49 7.58
C TYR A 24 -14.91 -20.82 7.94
N GLN A 25 -16.18 -20.97 7.61
CA GLN A 25 -16.90 -22.23 7.77
C GLN A 25 -16.62 -23.10 6.54
N LEU A 26 -16.09 -24.29 6.75
CA LEU A 26 -15.84 -25.27 5.70
C LEU A 26 -17.13 -26.07 5.41
N ALA A 27 -17.12 -26.81 4.29
CA ALA A 27 -18.25 -27.64 3.87
C ALA A 27 -18.59 -28.80 4.85
N ASP A 28 -17.68 -29.17 5.72
CA ASP A 28 -17.82 -30.17 6.78
C ASP A 28 -18.27 -29.57 8.13
N GLU A 29 -18.80 -28.34 8.14
CA GLU A 29 -19.19 -27.55 9.31
C GLU A 29 -18.05 -27.20 10.28
N SER A 30 -16.82 -27.59 10.00
CA SER A 30 -15.66 -27.16 10.79
C SER A 30 -15.34 -25.69 10.55
N VAL A 31 -14.82 -25.02 11.60
CA VAL A 31 -14.41 -23.60 11.52
C VAL A 31 -12.91 -23.51 11.40
N LEU A 32 -12.45 -22.95 10.29
CA LEU A 32 -11.04 -22.67 10.05
C LEU A 32 -10.76 -21.19 10.33
N GLN A 33 -9.80 -20.92 11.22
CA GLN A 33 -9.24 -19.58 11.35
C GLN A 33 -8.12 -19.41 10.33
N ALA A 34 -8.29 -18.46 9.41
CA ALA A 34 -7.34 -18.19 8.36
C ALA A 34 -7.11 -16.69 8.16
N VAL A 35 -5.96 -16.36 7.57
CA VAL A 35 -5.62 -14.99 7.19
C VAL A 35 -5.88 -14.84 5.70
N PRO A 36 -6.77 -13.95 5.27
CA PRO A 36 -7.02 -13.70 3.86
C PRO A 36 -5.80 -13.06 3.19
N CYS A 37 -5.33 -13.65 2.10
CA CYS A 37 -4.19 -13.13 1.35
C CYS A 37 -4.58 -12.11 0.26
N THR A 38 -5.86 -11.78 0.12
CA THR A 38 -6.40 -10.94 -0.96
C THR A 38 -5.66 -9.60 -1.07
N TYR A 39 -5.44 -8.93 0.07
CA TYR A 39 -4.78 -7.63 0.12
C TYR A 39 -3.28 -7.69 0.42
N LEU A 40 -2.68 -8.89 0.44
CA LEU A 40 -1.22 -9.03 0.56
C LEU A 40 -0.50 -8.99 -0.81
N GLY A 41 -1.25 -8.96 -1.90
CA GLY A 41 -0.75 -8.82 -3.27
C GLY A 41 -0.97 -7.42 -3.86
N ALA A 42 -1.10 -7.36 -5.18
CA ALA A 42 -1.27 -6.12 -5.95
C ALA A 42 -2.45 -5.24 -5.48
N GLN A 43 -3.57 -5.87 -5.09
CA GLN A 43 -4.76 -5.16 -4.60
C GLN A 43 -4.51 -4.40 -3.29
N GLY A 44 -3.57 -4.85 -2.46
CA GLY A 44 -3.21 -4.18 -1.21
C GLY A 44 -2.18 -3.06 -1.34
N LEU A 45 -1.67 -2.79 -2.52
CA LEU A 45 -0.55 -1.85 -2.70
C LEU A 45 -0.93 -0.41 -2.30
N PHE A 46 -2.12 0.06 -2.67
CA PHE A 46 -2.62 1.37 -2.22
C PHE A 46 -2.78 1.42 -0.70
N THR A 47 -3.29 0.34 -0.11
CA THR A 47 -3.38 0.21 1.34
C THR A 47 -2.00 0.27 1.98
N ALA A 48 -1.01 -0.41 1.44
CA ALA A 48 0.36 -0.39 1.96
C ALA A 48 0.95 1.02 1.96
N ILE A 49 0.76 1.79 0.89
CA ILE A 49 1.24 3.18 0.78
C ILE A 49 0.57 4.06 1.84
N ILE A 50 -0.76 4.00 1.97
CA ILE A 50 -1.51 4.83 2.92
C ILE A 50 -1.15 4.46 4.35
N VAL A 51 -1.13 3.16 4.68
CA VAL A 51 -0.76 2.67 6.01
C VAL A 51 0.66 3.09 6.36
N ALA A 52 1.61 3.01 5.42
CA ALA A 52 2.98 3.44 5.65
C ALA A 52 3.06 4.94 5.98
N LEU A 53 2.40 5.78 5.20
CA LEU A 53 2.38 7.22 5.45
C LEU A 53 1.74 7.56 6.79
N VAL A 54 0.55 7.01 7.06
CA VAL A 54 -0.19 7.28 8.31
C VAL A 54 0.58 6.78 9.52
N SER A 55 1.13 5.56 9.48
CA SER A 55 1.86 4.99 10.61
C SER A 55 3.12 5.78 10.97
N VAL A 56 3.82 6.29 9.97
CA VAL A 56 4.99 7.15 10.18
C VAL A 56 4.59 8.50 10.77
N GLU A 57 3.52 9.13 10.26
CA GLU A 57 3.05 10.41 10.79
C GLU A 57 2.48 10.29 12.21
N VAL A 58 1.76 9.23 12.54
CA VAL A 58 1.31 8.95 13.92
C VAL A 58 2.51 8.80 14.85
N THR A 59 3.51 8.04 14.43
CA THR A 59 4.73 7.85 15.22
C THR A 59 5.48 9.16 15.40
N ARG A 60 5.62 9.95 14.33
CA ARG A 60 6.23 11.28 14.37
C ARG A 60 5.49 12.23 15.31
N PHE A 61 4.15 12.25 15.23
CA PHE A 61 3.30 13.05 16.11
C PHE A 61 3.52 12.69 17.57
N CYS A 62 3.50 11.41 17.94
CA CYS A 62 3.75 10.95 19.30
C CYS A 62 5.14 11.40 19.79
N GLN A 63 6.18 11.27 18.97
CA GLN A 63 7.54 11.66 19.30
C GLN A 63 7.68 13.17 19.48
N THR A 64 7.11 13.97 18.57
CA THR A 64 7.18 15.44 18.64
C THR A 64 6.41 16.03 19.82
N LYS A 65 5.31 15.38 20.22
CA LYS A 65 4.52 15.77 21.40
C LYS A 65 5.05 15.19 22.71
N GLY A 66 6.12 14.38 22.66
CA GLY A 66 6.69 13.75 23.85
C GLY A 66 5.81 12.65 24.45
N ILE A 67 4.85 12.11 23.68
CA ILE A 67 3.98 11.00 24.06
C ILE A 67 4.78 9.69 23.87
N THR A 68 5.81 9.52 24.70
CA THR A 68 6.74 8.40 24.66
C THR A 68 7.20 8.06 26.07
N ILE A 69 7.62 6.83 26.30
CA ILE A 69 8.24 6.44 27.55
C ILE A 69 9.64 7.04 27.60
N LYS A 70 9.88 7.94 28.57
CA LYS A 70 11.19 8.52 28.81
C LYS A 70 11.97 7.65 29.78
N MET A 71 13.18 7.29 29.42
CA MET A 71 14.09 6.55 30.28
C MET A 71 14.97 7.50 31.10
N PRO A 72 15.37 7.10 32.34
CA PRO A 72 16.33 7.85 33.14
C PRO A 72 17.68 8.01 32.44
N ASP A 73 18.44 9.02 32.85
CA ASP A 73 19.82 9.22 32.41
C ASP A 73 20.69 8.03 32.79
N GLY A 74 21.55 7.57 31.85
CA GLY A 74 22.41 6.41 32.02
C GLY A 74 21.93 5.12 31.38
N VAL A 75 20.69 5.08 30.82
CA VAL A 75 20.22 3.93 30.02
C VAL A 75 20.86 3.97 28.64
N PRO A 76 21.34 2.85 28.11
CA PRO A 76 21.90 2.79 26.76
C PRO A 76 20.91 3.29 25.70
N PRO A 77 21.35 4.06 24.69
CA PRO A 77 20.47 4.72 23.70
C PRO A 77 19.51 3.76 22.99
N PHE A 78 19.97 2.54 22.65
CA PHE A 78 19.13 1.55 21.96
C PHE A 78 17.93 1.08 22.81
N LEU A 79 18.10 0.97 24.14
CA LEU A 79 17.01 0.63 25.06
C LEU A 79 16.02 1.79 25.15
N SER A 80 16.54 3.01 25.31
CA SER A 80 15.71 4.22 25.35
C SER A 80 14.86 4.39 24.08
N GLU A 81 15.44 4.12 22.89
CA GLU A 81 14.71 4.15 21.63
C GLU A 81 13.63 3.06 21.57
N THR A 82 13.93 1.84 22.03
CA THR A 82 13.00 0.71 22.02
C THR A 82 11.78 0.99 22.91
N PHE A 83 12.00 1.42 24.14
CA PHE A 83 10.90 1.78 25.06
C PHE A 83 10.14 3.02 24.59
N GLY A 84 10.83 3.99 24.02
CA GLY A 84 10.20 5.17 23.41
C GLY A 84 9.29 4.88 22.24
N ALA A 85 9.50 3.74 21.55
CA ALA A 85 8.67 3.32 20.42
C ALA A 85 7.36 2.60 20.82
N ILE A 86 7.25 2.13 22.08
CA ILE A 86 6.08 1.33 22.55
C ILE A 86 4.78 2.13 22.44
N VAL A 87 4.75 3.35 22.97
CA VAL A 87 3.52 4.16 22.95
C VAL A 87 3.10 4.54 21.53
N PRO A 88 3.99 5.02 20.64
CA PRO A 88 3.67 5.21 19.23
C PRO A 88 3.18 3.96 18.53
N MET A 89 3.74 2.80 18.83
CA MET A 89 3.31 1.52 18.26
C MET A 89 1.90 1.16 18.73
N LEU A 90 1.60 1.28 20.02
CA LEU A 90 0.25 1.06 20.55
C LEU A 90 -0.77 2.02 19.93
N ALA A 91 -0.42 3.30 19.76
CA ALA A 91 -1.29 4.25 19.08
C ALA A 91 -1.60 3.83 17.62
N ASN A 92 -0.61 3.36 16.90
CA ASN A 92 -0.80 2.83 15.54
C ASN A 92 -1.70 1.57 15.55
N ILE A 93 -1.48 0.63 16.47
CA ILE A 93 -2.32 -0.57 16.60
C ILE A 93 -3.78 -0.16 16.86
N LEU A 94 -4.01 0.76 17.79
CA LEU A 94 -5.36 1.25 18.08
C LEU A 94 -6.03 1.89 16.85
N ILE A 95 -5.29 2.63 16.04
CA ILE A 95 -5.81 3.26 14.83
C ILE A 95 -6.17 2.20 13.78
N PHE A 96 -5.26 1.29 13.44
CA PHE A 96 -5.49 0.35 12.33
C PHE A 96 -6.36 -0.83 12.74
N PHE A 97 -6.11 -1.44 13.88
CA PHE A 97 -6.93 -2.54 14.39
C PHE A 97 -8.30 -2.03 14.85
N GLY A 98 -8.32 -0.96 15.65
CA GLY A 98 -9.56 -0.31 16.09
C GLY A 98 -10.37 0.23 14.91
N GLY A 99 -9.71 0.84 13.91
CA GLY A 99 -10.34 1.28 12.67
C GLY A 99 -10.99 0.13 11.89
N ASN A 100 -10.33 -1.02 11.77
CA ASN A 100 -10.93 -2.21 11.17
C ASN A 100 -12.16 -2.68 11.95
N LEU A 101 -12.08 -2.74 13.28
CA LEU A 101 -13.23 -3.14 14.11
C LEU A 101 -14.42 -2.20 13.95
N LEU A 102 -14.17 -0.89 13.96
CA LEU A 102 -15.24 0.11 13.78
C LEU A 102 -15.90 -0.01 12.40
N ILE A 103 -15.14 -0.24 11.35
CA ILE A 103 -15.67 -0.45 9.99
C ILE A 103 -16.52 -1.73 9.97
N GLN A 104 -16.05 -2.82 10.55
CA GLN A 104 -16.77 -4.09 10.62
C GLN A 104 -18.03 -4.05 11.49
N MET A 105 -18.09 -3.14 12.46
CA MET A 105 -19.33 -2.91 13.22
C MET A 105 -20.43 -2.26 12.37
N ILE A 106 -20.06 -1.50 11.35
CA ILE A 106 -21.00 -0.88 10.40
C ILE A 106 -21.42 -1.90 9.34
N ASP A 107 -20.45 -2.58 8.76
CA ASP A 107 -20.66 -3.64 7.78
C ASP A 107 -19.56 -4.71 7.94
N PRO A 108 -19.93 -5.93 8.37
CA PRO A 108 -18.96 -7.02 8.58
C PRO A 108 -18.15 -7.43 7.35
N THR A 109 -18.59 -7.04 6.15
CA THR A 109 -17.90 -7.34 4.89
C THR A 109 -16.82 -6.31 4.54
N LEU A 110 -16.82 -5.16 5.22
CA LEU A 110 -15.88 -4.08 4.97
C LEU A 110 -14.64 -4.20 5.86
N SER A 111 -13.53 -3.72 5.32
CA SER A 111 -12.24 -3.58 5.99
C SER A 111 -11.53 -2.31 5.51
N ILE A 112 -10.50 -1.86 6.19
CA ILE A 112 -9.70 -0.70 5.74
C ILE A 112 -9.25 -0.88 4.29
N PRO A 113 -8.67 -2.02 3.86
CA PRO A 113 -8.29 -2.22 2.46
C PRO A 113 -9.48 -2.12 1.48
N SER A 114 -10.62 -2.73 1.80
CA SER A 114 -11.78 -2.70 0.91
C SER A 114 -12.37 -1.29 0.76
N VAL A 115 -12.31 -0.48 1.80
CA VAL A 115 -12.72 0.94 1.74
C VAL A 115 -11.73 1.74 0.87
N ILE A 116 -10.44 1.55 1.06
CA ILE A 116 -9.40 2.20 0.24
C ILE A 116 -9.53 1.77 -1.22
N GLU A 117 -9.77 0.48 -1.48
CA GLU A 117 -9.99 -0.04 -2.83
C GLU A 117 -11.19 0.65 -3.51
N LYS A 118 -12.33 0.69 -2.84
CA LYS A 118 -13.55 1.28 -3.42
C LYS A 118 -13.44 2.79 -3.61
N LEU A 119 -12.82 3.52 -2.67
CA LEU A 119 -12.77 4.98 -2.70
C LEU A 119 -11.62 5.54 -3.54
N LEU A 120 -10.48 4.88 -3.57
CA LEU A 120 -9.26 5.40 -4.21
C LEU A 120 -8.77 4.50 -5.34
N ALA A 121 -8.59 3.20 -5.08
CA ALA A 121 -7.97 2.32 -6.06
C ALA A 121 -8.86 2.14 -7.31
N ALA A 122 -10.15 1.90 -7.16
CA ALA A 122 -11.04 1.69 -8.28
C ALA A 122 -11.18 2.93 -9.20
N PRO A 123 -11.50 4.13 -8.70
CA PRO A 123 -11.58 5.31 -9.57
C PRO A 123 -10.23 5.69 -10.17
N LEU A 124 -9.13 5.55 -9.41
CA LEU A 124 -7.79 5.84 -9.92
C LEU A 124 -7.37 4.83 -10.99
N SER A 125 -7.69 3.54 -10.82
CA SER A 125 -7.42 2.51 -11.82
C SER A 125 -8.12 2.81 -13.12
N VAL A 126 -9.41 3.17 -13.08
CA VAL A 126 -10.17 3.55 -14.29
C VAL A 126 -9.56 4.77 -14.97
N ALA A 127 -9.14 5.77 -14.22
CA ALA A 127 -8.53 6.97 -14.78
C ALA A 127 -7.15 6.67 -15.41
N VAL A 128 -6.29 5.93 -14.72
CA VAL A 128 -4.92 5.59 -15.14
C VAL A 128 -4.93 4.57 -16.28
N ASP A 129 -5.82 3.57 -16.22
CA ASP A 129 -5.96 2.51 -17.24
C ASP A 129 -6.90 2.91 -18.40
N SER A 130 -7.08 4.20 -18.60
CA SER A 130 -7.73 4.75 -19.78
C SER A 130 -6.72 5.24 -20.82
N VAL A 131 -7.10 5.31 -22.09
CA VAL A 131 -6.22 5.84 -23.15
C VAL A 131 -5.80 7.28 -22.84
N PRO A 132 -6.70 8.21 -22.45
CA PRO A 132 -6.28 9.56 -22.05
C PRO A 132 -5.35 9.57 -20.83
N GLY A 133 -5.62 8.70 -19.83
CA GLY A 133 -4.76 8.56 -18.66
C GLY A 133 -3.36 8.06 -19.00
N ALA A 134 -3.26 7.03 -19.83
CA ALA A 134 -1.97 6.52 -20.31
C ALA A 134 -1.17 7.57 -21.08
N LEU A 135 -1.84 8.34 -21.95
CA LEU A 135 -1.20 9.45 -22.67
C LEU A 135 -0.73 10.57 -21.73
N LEU A 136 -1.54 10.92 -20.74
CA LEU A 136 -1.16 11.92 -19.72
C LEU A 136 0.06 11.45 -18.92
N ILE A 137 0.11 10.17 -18.53
CA ILE A 137 1.24 9.58 -17.83
C ILE A 137 2.51 9.65 -18.69
N CYS A 138 2.42 9.27 -19.97
CA CYS A 138 3.53 9.39 -20.89
C CYS A 138 4.00 10.84 -21.01
N PHE A 139 3.08 11.77 -21.21
CA PHE A 139 3.40 13.21 -21.31
C PHE A 139 4.07 13.73 -20.03
N MET A 140 3.53 13.43 -18.85
CA MET A 140 4.12 13.86 -17.58
C MET A 140 5.51 13.25 -17.37
N THR A 141 5.68 11.98 -17.69
CA THR A 141 6.99 11.32 -17.61
C THR A 141 8.03 12.03 -18.49
N LEU A 142 7.69 12.32 -19.74
CA LEU A 142 8.55 13.04 -20.68
C LEU A 142 8.83 14.48 -20.21
N LEU A 143 7.81 15.17 -19.70
CA LEU A 143 7.93 16.52 -19.19
C LEU A 143 8.94 16.60 -18.03
N PHE A 144 8.88 15.68 -17.07
CA PHE A 144 9.86 15.63 -15.98
C PHE A 144 11.27 15.35 -16.49
N TRP A 145 11.43 14.53 -17.52
CA TRP A 145 12.73 14.31 -18.15
C TRP A 145 13.30 15.59 -18.80
N CYS A 146 12.45 16.43 -19.40
CA CYS A 146 12.88 17.72 -19.93
C CYS A 146 13.45 18.66 -18.85
N PHE A 147 13.00 18.51 -17.61
CA PHE A 147 13.53 19.25 -16.46
C PHE A 147 14.73 18.56 -15.77
N GLY A 148 15.26 17.49 -16.34
CA GLY A 148 16.37 16.74 -15.77
C GLY A 148 15.99 15.87 -14.56
N VAL A 149 14.70 15.64 -14.35
CA VAL A 149 14.20 14.80 -13.25
C VAL A 149 13.76 13.44 -13.80
N HIS A 150 14.05 12.37 -13.09
CA HIS A 150 13.68 11.01 -13.52
C HIS A 150 12.16 10.83 -13.47
N GLY A 151 11.47 11.08 -14.60
CA GLY A 151 10.02 11.13 -14.71
C GLY A 151 9.33 9.86 -14.22
N ASN A 152 9.85 8.69 -14.59
CA ASN A 152 9.30 7.41 -14.15
C ASN A 152 9.27 7.26 -12.63
N MET A 153 10.30 7.70 -11.91
CA MET A 153 10.37 7.62 -10.45
C MET A 153 9.29 8.48 -9.76
N ILE A 154 8.89 9.58 -10.40
CA ILE A 154 7.84 10.46 -9.88
C ILE A 154 6.45 9.87 -10.12
N VAL A 155 6.23 9.28 -11.29
CA VAL A 155 4.91 8.78 -11.71
C VAL A 155 4.64 7.37 -11.20
N MET A 156 5.69 6.58 -10.97
CA MET A 156 5.62 5.17 -10.54
C MET A 156 4.77 4.92 -9.28
N PRO A 157 4.79 5.73 -8.22
CA PRO A 157 3.93 5.49 -7.06
C PRO A 157 2.43 5.46 -7.37
N ILE A 158 2.02 6.16 -8.44
CA ILE A 158 0.62 6.19 -8.89
C ILE A 158 0.34 5.04 -9.86
N THR A 159 1.27 4.77 -10.78
CA THR A 159 1.04 3.80 -11.86
C THR A 159 1.32 2.36 -11.46
N ALA A 160 2.29 2.11 -10.58
CA ALA A 160 2.68 0.76 -10.21
C ALA A 160 1.54 -0.09 -9.63
N PRO A 161 0.69 0.41 -8.71
CA PRO A 161 -0.45 -0.36 -8.22
C PRO A 161 -1.40 -0.80 -9.34
N VAL A 162 -1.73 0.13 -10.26
CA VAL A 162 -2.64 -0.13 -11.37
C VAL A 162 -2.01 -1.11 -12.37
N THR A 163 -0.73 -0.92 -12.69
CA THR A 163 0.02 -1.81 -13.57
C THR A 163 0.09 -3.24 -13.04
N LEU A 164 0.40 -3.40 -11.75
CA LEU A 164 0.47 -4.72 -11.11
C LEU A 164 -0.91 -5.39 -11.04
N ALA A 165 -1.97 -4.63 -10.81
CA ALA A 165 -3.34 -5.14 -10.86
C ALA A 165 -3.71 -5.63 -12.26
N ALA A 166 -3.37 -4.87 -13.31
CA ALA A 166 -3.58 -5.24 -14.71
C ALA A 166 -2.79 -6.51 -15.10
N PHE A 167 -1.53 -6.62 -14.66
CA PHE A 167 -0.75 -7.86 -14.86
C PHE A 167 -1.36 -9.06 -14.13
N ALA A 168 -1.81 -8.90 -12.90
CA ALA A 168 -2.43 -9.97 -12.12
C ALA A 168 -3.75 -10.42 -12.77
N ALA A 169 -4.58 -9.48 -13.26
CA ALA A 169 -5.81 -9.79 -13.98
C ALA A 169 -5.52 -10.60 -15.25
N ASN A 170 -4.59 -10.14 -16.08
CA ASN A 170 -4.20 -10.85 -17.30
C ASN A 170 -3.53 -12.21 -17.03
N ALA A 171 -2.76 -12.33 -15.94
CA ALA A 171 -2.20 -13.63 -15.54
C ALA A 171 -3.30 -14.64 -15.17
N SER A 172 -4.35 -14.19 -14.48
CA SER A 172 -5.49 -15.04 -14.13
C SER A 172 -6.30 -15.47 -15.36
N LEU A 173 -6.53 -14.56 -16.31
CA LEU A 173 -7.18 -14.86 -17.59
C LEU A 173 -6.38 -15.87 -18.41
N TYR A 174 -5.07 -15.68 -18.49
CA TYR A 174 -4.17 -16.61 -19.17
C TYR A 174 -4.23 -18.02 -18.57
N ALA A 175 -4.17 -18.12 -17.23
CA ALA A 175 -4.28 -19.38 -16.51
C ALA A 175 -5.63 -20.09 -16.74
N ALA A 176 -6.70 -19.31 -16.96
CA ALA A 176 -8.04 -19.81 -17.27
C ALA A 176 -8.26 -20.12 -18.77
N GLY A 177 -7.25 -19.92 -19.62
CA GLY A 177 -7.38 -20.07 -21.10
C GLY A 177 -8.29 -19.03 -21.75
N GLN A 178 -8.50 -17.89 -21.09
CA GLN A 178 -9.33 -16.79 -21.56
C GLN A 178 -8.49 -15.77 -22.36
N PRO A 179 -9.09 -15.02 -23.29
CA PRO A 179 -8.39 -13.96 -23.99
C PRO A 179 -7.94 -12.86 -23.00
N LEU A 180 -6.73 -12.32 -23.24
CA LEU A 180 -6.18 -11.24 -22.43
C LEU A 180 -6.93 -9.94 -22.68
N GLU A 181 -7.07 -9.12 -21.63
CA GLU A 181 -7.65 -7.78 -21.72
C GLU A 181 -6.58 -6.74 -22.05
N PHE A 182 -6.99 -5.75 -22.85
CA PHE A 182 -6.12 -4.63 -23.20
C PHE A 182 -6.16 -3.56 -22.11
N HIS A 183 -5.01 -3.32 -21.48
CA HIS A 183 -4.80 -2.31 -20.47
C HIS A 183 -3.92 -1.18 -21.01
N PRO A 184 -4.45 0.04 -21.25
CA PRO A 184 -3.67 1.19 -21.72
C PRO A 184 -2.48 1.54 -20.84
N VAL A 185 -2.57 1.31 -19.51
CA VAL A 185 -1.47 1.54 -18.58
C VAL A 185 -0.25 0.67 -18.90
N LEU A 186 -0.43 -0.56 -19.36
CA LEU A 186 0.67 -1.44 -19.78
C LEU A 186 1.35 -0.90 -21.04
N MET A 187 0.57 -0.35 -21.97
CA MET A 187 1.11 0.28 -23.17
C MET A 187 1.94 1.52 -22.84
N SER A 188 1.55 2.30 -21.84
CA SER A 188 2.33 3.47 -21.41
C SER A 188 3.74 3.11 -20.95
N MET A 189 3.93 1.94 -20.31
CA MET A 189 5.26 1.43 -19.96
C MET A 189 6.10 1.14 -21.19
N VAL A 190 5.52 0.48 -22.20
CA VAL A 190 6.24 0.15 -23.45
C VAL A 190 6.64 1.42 -24.20
N ILE A 191 5.73 2.40 -24.31
CA ILE A 191 6.00 3.69 -24.96
C ILE A 191 7.14 4.43 -24.24
N ASN A 192 7.13 4.46 -22.91
CA ASN A 192 8.18 5.08 -22.12
C ASN A 192 9.55 4.40 -22.33
N LEU A 193 9.59 3.10 -22.52
CA LEU A 193 10.82 2.36 -22.81
C LEU A 193 11.34 2.66 -24.22
N ILE A 194 10.47 2.67 -25.24
CA ILE A 194 10.83 2.93 -26.64
C ILE A 194 11.32 4.36 -26.83
N GLY A 195 10.74 5.31 -26.09
CA GLY A 195 11.15 6.72 -26.15
C GLY A 195 12.51 7.06 -25.56
N GLY A 196 13.24 6.07 -25.06
CA GLY A 196 14.56 6.30 -24.46
C GLY A 196 14.51 7.05 -23.13
N THR A 197 13.40 7.02 -22.44
CA THR A 197 13.14 7.76 -21.21
C THR A 197 13.79 7.15 -19.98
N GLY A 198 15.06 6.89 -20.03
CA GLY A 198 15.81 6.60 -18.82
C GLY A 198 16.27 5.17 -18.63
N ASN A 199 15.90 4.27 -19.51
CA ASN A 199 16.51 2.95 -19.54
C ASN A 199 17.60 2.82 -20.62
N THR A 200 17.83 3.86 -21.34
CA THR A 200 18.75 3.83 -22.48
C THR A 200 20.10 4.45 -22.20
N PHE A 201 20.35 4.86 -20.98
CA PHE A 201 21.68 5.43 -20.68
C PHE A 201 21.97 5.45 -19.23
#